data_0aa4452ead46c2c04f22be6c73a56a89
#
_entry.id   0aa4452ead46c2c04f22be6c73a56a89
#
_cell.length_a   1.000
_cell.length_b   1.000
_cell.length_c   1.000
_cell.angle_alpha   90.00
_cell.angle_beta   90.00
_cell.angle_gamma   90.00
#
_symmetry.space_group_name_H-M   'P 1'
#
loop_
_entity.id
_entity.type
_entity.pdbx_description
1 polymer ?
#
loop_
_entity_poly.entity_id
_entity_poly.type
_entity_poly.pdbx_seq_one_letter_code
_entity_poly.pdbx_strand_id
1 'polypeptide(L)'
;MSQVNFLTSSPVHVTQRELIALSGKAKIIPLEPNIIKSLQAGSYVSQFKGRGMEFDESRPYQPGDDPRNIDWRVTARSNQAYTKLFREERERPVYIMTDLRSNMHFATQGSFKSVIASYSAACISWAAHHRGDRLGGIIYGDSNCQEIKPKLGRQAALRYLHKLTDHPDWKTSFTENDSNQEIALLNAVISLRKIVRPGSLIIIVSDFLGFSQKSRSYLSRLSQYNDILAIFINDPIEEKSPPPGKYRLIASKNDILIDTHSKQARNDYSNSFKLRRSILFEFFSRYGINYINMTTKCNPIESLISSLKRKNK
;
A
#
# COMPACT_ATOMS: atom_id res chain seq x y z
N MET A 1 -10.50 -28.72 -5.91
CA MET A 1 -9.15 -28.22 -5.56
C MET A 1 -8.60 -27.47 -6.77
N SER A 2 -8.98 -26.19 -6.92
CA SER A 2 -8.46 -25.34 -7.98
C SER A 2 -7.08 -24.84 -7.56
N GLN A 3 -6.05 -25.30 -8.26
CA GLN A 3 -4.69 -24.78 -8.15
C GLN A 3 -4.77 -23.29 -8.51
N VAL A 4 -4.49 -22.43 -7.56
CA VAL A 4 -4.27 -21.00 -7.77
C VAL A 4 -2.95 -20.90 -8.54
N ASN A 5 -3.02 -20.90 -9.87
CA ASN A 5 -1.88 -20.62 -10.73
C ASN A 5 -1.50 -19.15 -10.53
N PHE A 6 -0.71 -18.87 -9.50
CA PHE A 6 0.02 -17.63 -9.40
C PHE A 6 1.00 -17.53 -10.57
N LEU A 7 1.06 -16.37 -11.20
CA LEU A 7 2.06 -16.02 -12.21
C LEU A 7 3.48 -15.90 -11.63
N THR A 8 3.75 -16.50 -10.48
CA THR A 8 5.07 -16.50 -9.84
C THR A 8 5.84 -17.71 -10.30
N SER A 9 7.00 -17.51 -10.91
CA SER A 9 7.95 -18.58 -11.22
C SER A 9 8.55 -19.19 -9.93
N SER A 10 8.55 -18.42 -8.83
CA SER A 10 9.07 -18.86 -7.53
C SER A 10 8.17 -18.36 -6.39
N PRO A 11 7.82 -19.18 -5.40
CA PRO A 11 7.08 -18.76 -4.22
C PRO A 11 7.91 -17.97 -3.21
N VAL A 12 9.23 -17.95 -3.36
CA VAL A 12 10.18 -17.37 -2.38
C VAL A 12 10.93 -16.15 -2.90
N HIS A 13 10.89 -15.89 -4.20
CA HIS A 13 11.60 -14.78 -4.83
C HIS A 13 10.81 -14.19 -5.98
N VAL A 14 11.09 -12.92 -6.34
CA VAL A 14 10.49 -12.25 -7.49
C VAL A 14 11.55 -11.83 -8.49
N THR A 15 11.21 -11.88 -9.77
CA THR A 15 12.07 -11.38 -10.84
C THR A 15 11.51 -10.08 -11.40
N GLN A 16 12.41 -9.20 -11.85
CA GLN A 16 12.00 -7.95 -12.47
C GLN A 16 11.08 -8.18 -13.69
N ARG A 17 11.36 -9.23 -14.47
CA ARG A 17 10.55 -9.59 -15.66
C ARG A 17 9.10 -9.89 -15.31
N GLU A 18 8.87 -10.64 -14.23
CA GLU A 18 7.52 -10.95 -13.74
C GLU A 18 6.78 -9.69 -13.30
N LEU A 19 7.44 -8.82 -12.54
CA LEU A 19 6.84 -7.58 -12.06
C LEU A 19 6.53 -6.60 -13.21
N ILE A 20 7.35 -6.59 -14.27
CA ILE A 20 7.08 -5.81 -15.49
C ILE A 20 5.87 -6.34 -16.24
N ALA A 21 5.68 -7.66 -16.32
CA ALA A 21 4.55 -8.29 -17.00
C ALA A 21 3.18 -7.93 -16.39
N LEU A 22 3.15 -7.44 -15.14
CA LEU A 22 1.93 -7.00 -14.48
C LEU A 22 1.35 -5.69 -15.05
N SER A 23 2.10 -4.94 -15.86
CA SER A 23 1.70 -3.62 -16.36
C SER A 23 0.33 -3.62 -17.02
N GLY A 24 0.05 -4.60 -17.90
CA GLY A 24 -1.24 -4.69 -18.58
C GLY A 24 -2.41 -4.92 -17.64
N LYS A 25 -2.22 -5.79 -16.63
CA LYS A 25 -3.25 -6.13 -15.64
C LYS A 25 -3.49 -5.01 -14.62
N ALA A 26 -2.50 -4.17 -14.37
CA ALA A 26 -2.59 -3.08 -13.41
C ALA A 26 -3.45 -1.90 -13.89
N LYS A 27 -3.75 -1.78 -15.18
CA LYS A 27 -4.61 -0.72 -15.75
C LYS A 27 -6.00 -0.65 -15.13
N ILE A 28 -6.52 -1.78 -14.66
CA ILE A 28 -7.88 -1.87 -14.09
C ILE A 28 -7.94 -1.63 -12.58
N ILE A 29 -6.79 -1.37 -11.94
CA ILE A 29 -6.72 -1.09 -10.50
C ILE A 29 -7.08 0.38 -10.27
N PRO A 30 -8.20 0.67 -9.57
CA PRO A 30 -8.63 2.03 -9.35
C PRO A 30 -7.85 2.63 -8.16
N LEU A 31 -6.96 3.59 -8.42
CA LEU A 31 -6.25 4.37 -7.38
C LEU A 31 -6.88 5.75 -7.16
N GLU A 32 -8.14 5.93 -7.52
CA GLU A 32 -8.81 7.22 -7.45
C GLU A 32 -8.97 7.71 -6.00
N PRO A 33 -8.78 9.03 -5.74
CA PRO A 33 -8.90 9.60 -4.41
C PRO A 33 -10.25 9.32 -3.76
N ASN A 34 -11.34 9.38 -4.53
CA ASN A 34 -12.69 9.14 -4.06
C ASN A 34 -12.92 7.68 -3.65
N ILE A 35 -12.31 6.73 -4.33
CA ILE A 35 -12.40 5.30 -4.01
C ILE A 35 -11.64 5.01 -2.72
N ILE A 36 -10.46 5.59 -2.56
CA ILE A 36 -9.66 5.41 -1.36
C ILE A 36 -10.34 6.08 -0.15
N LYS A 37 -10.95 7.26 -0.34
CA LYS A 37 -11.72 7.96 0.71
C LYS A 37 -13.06 7.28 1.03
N SER A 38 -13.73 6.69 0.07
CA SER A 38 -15.00 5.97 0.28
C SER A 38 -14.84 4.69 1.10
N LEU A 39 -13.60 4.23 1.30
CA LEU A 39 -13.31 3.18 2.27
C LEU A 39 -13.56 3.64 3.73
N GLN A 40 -13.77 4.93 3.93
CA GLN A 40 -14.17 5.50 5.23
C GLN A 40 -15.56 6.14 5.12
N ALA A 41 -16.50 5.61 5.86
CA ALA A 41 -17.76 6.30 6.11
C ALA A 41 -17.50 7.45 7.10
N GLY A 42 -17.23 8.67 6.59
CA GLY A 42 -17.06 9.85 7.42
C GLY A 42 -16.29 10.96 6.68
N SER A 43 -16.98 12.05 6.43
CA SER A 43 -16.57 13.20 5.64
C SER A 43 -15.33 13.91 6.16
N TYR A 44 -14.36 14.17 5.29
CA TYR A 44 -13.57 15.40 5.30
C TYR A 44 -13.06 15.70 3.88
N VAL A 45 -13.49 16.81 3.32
CA VAL A 45 -13.04 17.31 2.01
C VAL A 45 -11.79 18.15 2.23
N SER A 46 -10.64 17.72 1.72
CA SER A 46 -9.41 18.49 1.74
C SER A 46 -9.42 19.51 0.58
N GLN A 47 -9.42 20.79 0.91
CA GLN A 47 -9.26 21.90 -0.03
C GLN A 47 -7.77 22.24 -0.18
N PHE A 48 -7.09 21.72 -1.20
CA PHE A 48 -5.79 22.23 -1.61
C PHE A 48 -5.76 22.49 -3.12
N LYS A 49 -5.23 23.66 -3.52
CA LYS A 49 -5.15 24.12 -4.92
C LYS A 49 -3.76 23.87 -5.53
N GLY A 50 -3.64 23.38 -6.75
CA GLY A 50 -2.41 23.13 -7.50
C GLY A 50 -2.59 23.32 -9.03
N ARG A 51 -1.54 23.36 -9.83
CA ARG A 51 -1.49 23.79 -11.24
C ARG A 51 -1.74 22.64 -12.22
N GLY A 52 -2.79 22.74 -12.99
CA GLY A 52 -3.20 21.89 -14.11
C GLY A 52 -4.71 22.06 -14.25
N MET A 53 -5.19 22.67 -15.31
CA MET A 53 -6.62 22.95 -15.47
C MET A 53 -7.17 22.09 -16.61
N GLU A 54 -7.98 21.08 -16.28
CA GLU A 54 -8.79 20.35 -17.26
C GLU A 54 -10.21 20.95 -17.28
N PHE A 55 -10.77 21.10 -18.47
CA PHE A 55 -12.15 21.56 -18.63
C PHE A 55 -13.10 20.56 -17.96
N ASP A 56 -13.91 21.01 -17.00
CA ASP A 56 -14.90 20.19 -16.31
C ASP A 56 -16.29 20.38 -16.91
N GLU A 57 -16.80 21.61 -16.80
CA GLU A 57 -18.13 21.98 -17.30
C GLU A 57 -18.22 23.48 -17.62
N SER A 58 -19.29 23.87 -18.33
CA SER A 58 -19.63 25.29 -18.50
C SER A 58 -20.84 25.64 -17.66
N ARG A 59 -20.72 26.70 -16.83
CA ARG A 59 -21.84 27.27 -16.07
C ARG A 59 -22.19 28.69 -16.55
N PRO A 60 -23.40 29.19 -16.28
CA PRO A 60 -23.73 30.60 -16.54
C PRO A 60 -22.71 31.52 -15.90
N TYR A 61 -22.28 32.53 -16.65
CA TYR A 61 -21.37 33.58 -16.18
C TYR A 61 -21.98 34.34 -15.02
N GLN A 62 -21.21 34.60 -13.98
CA GLN A 62 -21.58 35.41 -12.85
C GLN A 62 -20.66 36.65 -12.77
N PRO A 63 -21.17 37.82 -12.35
CA PRO A 63 -20.33 38.99 -12.12
C PRO A 63 -19.18 38.65 -11.16
N GLY A 64 -17.93 38.90 -11.62
CA GLY A 64 -16.70 38.51 -10.89
C GLY A 64 -15.95 37.33 -11.48
N ASP A 65 -16.52 36.58 -12.42
CA ASP A 65 -15.78 35.58 -13.17
C ASP A 65 -14.79 36.23 -14.15
N ASP A 66 -13.65 35.56 -14.37
CA ASP A 66 -12.66 36.03 -15.34
C ASP A 66 -13.20 35.91 -16.77
N PRO A 67 -13.32 37.05 -17.51
CA PRO A 67 -13.83 37.04 -18.89
C PRO A 67 -13.03 36.18 -19.88
N ARG A 68 -11.76 35.89 -19.55
CA ARG A 68 -10.91 35.03 -20.37
C ARG A 68 -11.38 33.56 -20.41
N ASN A 69 -12.16 33.16 -19.41
CA ASN A 69 -12.70 31.81 -19.29
C ASN A 69 -14.09 31.66 -19.93
N ILE A 70 -14.60 32.66 -20.64
CA ILE A 70 -15.88 32.55 -21.33
C ILE A 70 -15.82 31.45 -22.39
N ASP A 71 -16.80 30.53 -22.36
CA ASP A 71 -17.00 29.55 -23.40
C ASP A 71 -17.82 30.14 -24.55
N TRP A 72 -17.12 30.74 -25.49
CA TRP A 72 -17.74 31.36 -26.66
C TRP A 72 -18.57 30.42 -27.50
N ARG A 73 -18.24 29.12 -27.48
CA ARG A 73 -18.97 28.09 -28.26
C ARG A 73 -20.33 27.77 -27.66
N VAL A 74 -20.42 27.70 -26.33
CA VAL A 74 -21.67 27.48 -25.61
C VAL A 74 -22.49 28.79 -25.58
N THR A 75 -21.85 29.92 -25.31
CA THR A 75 -22.45 31.24 -25.31
C THR A 75 -23.12 31.56 -26.64
N ALA A 76 -22.52 31.23 -27.79
CA ALA A 76 -23.10 31.45 -29.12
C ALA A 76 -24.36 30.60 -29.41
N ARG A 77 -24.62 29.57 -28.62
CA ARG A 77 -25.80 28.69 -28.77
C ARG A 77 -26.87 28.95 -27.72
N SER A 78 -26.52 29.66 -26.67
CA SER A 78 -27.40 30.02 -25.56
C SER A 78 -27.50 31.55 -25.49
N ASN A 79 -28.65 32.09 -25.13
CA ASN A 79 -28.81 33.56 -25.00
C ASN A 79 -28.12 34.13 -23.74
N GLN A 80 -27.24 33.41 -23.10
CA GLN A 80 -26.51 33.81 -21.88
C GLN A 80 -25.04 33.45 -22.01
N ALA A 81 -24.19 34.32 -21.42
CA ALA A 81 -22.76 34.03 -21.36
C ALA A 81 -22.47 32.85 -20.42
N TYR A 82 -21.62 31.94 -20.86
CA TYR A 82 -21.14 30.79 -20.08
C TYR A 82 -19.64 30.90 -19.82
N THR A 83 -19.22 30.58 -18.61
CA THR A 83 -17.81 30.47 -18.25
C THR A 83 -17.41 29.03 -18.11
N LYS A 84 -16.19 28.71 -18.55
CA LYS A 84 -15.60 27.38 -18.42
C LYS A 84 -15.17 27.19 -16.96
N LEU A 85 -15.67 26.16 -16.31
CA LEU A 85 -15.11 25.67 -15.08
C LEU A 85 -13.99 24.69 -15.41
N PHE A 86 -12.85 24.93 -14.82
CA PHE A 86 -11.71 24.05 -14.93
C PHE A 86 -11.56 23.29 -13.64
N ARG A 87 -11.47 21.96 -13.77
CA ARG A 87 -11.04 21.11 -12.67
C ARG A 87 -9.53 21.02 -12.71
N GLU A 88 -8.92 21.27 -11.60
CA GLU A 88 -7.47 21.14 -11.50
C GLU A 88 -7.09 19.65 -11.51
N GLU A 89 -6.51 19.19 -12.63
CA GLU A 89 -5.92 17.86 -12.71
C GLU A 89 -4.63 17.88 -11.89
N ARG A 90 -4.65 17.23 -10.73
CA ARG A 90 -3.48 17.12 -9.87
C ARG A 90 -2.77 15.82 -10.14
N GLU A 91 -1.55 15.93 -10.64
CA GLU A 91 -0.56 14.88 -10.44
C GLU A 91 -0.44 14.61 -8.92
N ARG A 92 -1.04 13.54 -8.46
CA ARG A 92 -0.96 13.16 -7.05
C ARG A 92 0.27 12.30 -6.84
N PRO A 93 1.27 12.73 -6.07
CA PRO A 93 2.42 11.86 -5.80
C PRO A 93 1.97 10.60 -5.06
N VAL A 94 2.37 9.44 -5.60
CA VAL A 94 2.15 8.12 -5.00
C VAL A 94 3.46 7.65 -4.38
N TYR A 95 3.43 7.35 -3.09
CA TYR A 95 4.56 6.79 -2.36
C TYR A 95 4.24 5.39 -1.89
N ILE A 96 5.07 4.43 -2.25
CA ILE A 96 4.93 3.05 -1.82
C ILE A 96 6.03 2.75 -0.81
N MET A 97 5.65 2.27 0.36
CA MET A 97 6.56 1.76 1.39
C MET A 97 6.42 0.24 1.43
N THR A 98 7.45 -0.47 0.95
CA THR A 98 7.44 -1.94 0.87
C THR A 98 8.39 -2.54 1.89
N ASP A 99 7.85 -3.47 2.66
CA ASP A 99 8.54 -4.21 3.71
C ASP A 99 9.19 -5.48 3.13
N LEU A 100 10.49 -5.60 3.28
CA LEU A 100 11.30 -6.77 2.93
C LEU A 100 12.12 -7.28 4.11
N ARG A 101 11.72 -6.95 5.35
CA ARG A 101 12.40 -7.49 6.55
C ARG A 101 12.31 -9.01 6.59
N SER A 102 13.16 -9.63 7.37
CA SER A 102 13.24 -11.10 7.51
C SER A 102 11.90 -11.77 7.86
N ASN A 103 11.07 -11.12 8.70
CA ASN A 103 9.72 -11.60 9.02
C ASN A 103 8.76 -11.66 7.82
N MET A 104 9.06 -10.95 6.74
CA MET A 104 8.30 -11.02 5.48
C MET A 104 8.73 -12.19 4.59
N HIS A 105 9.87 -12.84 4.83
CA HIS A 105 10.33 -14.05 4.12
C HIS A 105 9.76 -15.32 4.75
N PHE A 106 8.44 -15.32 4.91
CA PHE A 106 7.72 -16.42 5.56
C PHE A 106 6.40 -16.72 4.85
N ALA A 107 6.10 -17.99 4.70
CA ALA A 107 4.79 -18.53 4.35
C ALA A 107 4.70 -20.00 4.72
N THR A 108 3.54 -20.45 5.16
CA THR A 108 3.22 -21.88 5.30
C THR A 108 2.47 -22.41 4.09
N GLN A 109 1.84 -21.51 3.34
CA GLN A 109 1.07 -21.84 2.14
C GLN A 109 1.13 -20.67 1.15
N GLY A 110 1.21 -20.99 -0.14
CA GLY A 110 1.29 -19.99 -1.19
C GLY A 110 2.72 -19.44 -1.37
N SER A 111 2.87 -18.12 -1.36
CA SER A 111 4.15 -17.44 -1.55
C SER A 111 4.52 -16.62 -0.32
N PHE A 112 5.80 -16.35 -0.13
CA PHE A 112 6.28 -15.52 0.98
C PHE A 112 5.52 -14.18 1.05
N LYS A 113 5.35 -13.64 2.26
CA LYS A 113 4.75 -12.31 2.45
C LYS A 113 5.48 -11.24 1.63
N SER A 114 6.82 -11.32 1.54
CA SER A 114 7.66 -10.43 0.71
C SER A 114 7.35 -10.52 -0.78
N VAL A 115 7.02 -11.72 -1.29
CA VAL A 115 6.60 -11.93 -2.67
C VAL A 115 5.24 -11.26 -2.91
N ILE A 116 4.25 -11.51 -2.04
CA ILE A 116 2.93 -10.86 -2.11
C ILE A 116 3.06 -9.33 -2.02
N ALA A 117 3.93 -8.83 -1.13
CA ALA A 117 4.23 -7.40 -1.01
C ALA A 117 4.80 -6.83 -2.31
N SER A 118 5.75 -7.53 -2.91
CA SER A 118 6.39 -7.09 -4.16
C SER A 118 5.42 -7.05 -5.34
N TYR A 119 4.54 -8.06 -5.48
CA TYR A 119 3.50 -8.05 -6.51
C TYR A 119 2.49 -6.92 -6.28
N SER A 120 2.08 -6.70 -5.03
CA SER A 120 1.17 -5.60 -4.68
C SER A 120 1.80 -4.24 -5.00
N ALA A 121 3.05 -4.02 -4.62
CA ALA A 121 3.80 -2.81 -4.91
C ALA A 121 3.99 -2.59 -6.42
N ALA A 122 4.26 -3.66 -7.18
CA ALA A 122 4.38 -3.60 -8.63
C ALA A 122 3.05 -3.22 -9.31
N CYS A 123 1.96 -3.84 -8.90
CA CYS A 123 0.63 -3.51 -9.41
C CYS A 123 0.28 -2.04 -9.18
N ILE A 124 0.56 -1.53 -7.98
CA ILE A 124 0.34 -0.13 -7.62
C ILE A 124 1.27 0.81 -8.40
N SER A 125 2.55 0.43 -8.57
CA SER A 125 3.51 1.20 -9.37
C SER A 125 3.04 1.38 -10.82
N TRP A 126 2.53 0.32 -11.43
CA TRP A 126 1.99 0.38 -12.78
C TRP A 126 0.66 1.13 -12.85
N ALA A 127 -0.23 0.96 -11.86
CA ALA A 127 -1.49 1.71 -11.81
C ALA A 127 -1.23 3.22 -11.69
N ALA A 128 -0.28 3.63 -10.83
CA ALA A 128 0.16 5.01 -10.72
C ALA A 128 0.74 5.56 -12.04
N HIS A 129 1.57 4.74 -12.73
CA HIS A 129 2.09 5.11 -14.04
C HIS A 129 0.98 5.32 -15.09
N HIS A 130 0.00 4.41 -15.15
CA HIS A 130 -1.12 4.51 -16.12
C HIS A 130 -2.03 5.71 -15.87
N ARG A 131 -2.07 6.21 -14.63
CA ARG A 131 -2.79 7.44 -14.27
C ARG A 131 -2.01 8.73 -14.53
N GLY A 132 -0.72 8.64 -14.84
CA GLY A 132 0.14 9.80 -14.94
C GLY A 132 0.61 10.37 -13.60
N ASP A 133 0.51 9.61 -12.49
CA ASP A 133 0.95 10.04 -11.18
C ASP A 133 2.49 9.94 -11.03
N ARG A 134 3.06 10.80 -10.16
CA ARG A 134 4.48 10.69 -9.77
C ARG A 134 4.65 9.55 -8.80
N LEU A 135 5.57 8.63 -9.09
CA LEU A 135 5.86 7.46 -8.26
C LEU A 135 7.21 7.59 -7.56
N GLY A 136 7.19 7.44 -6.25
CA GLY A 136 8.35 7.27 -5.38
C GLY A 136 8.07 6.33 -4.23
N GLY A 137 8.96 6.28 -3.24
CA GLY A 137 8.69 5.48 -2.05
C GLY A 137 9.93 5.02 -1.31
N ILE A 138 9.73 4.02 -0.49
CA ILE A 138 10.74 3.41 0.37
C ILE A 138 10.66 1.90 0.25
N ILE A 139 11.79 1.25 0.10
CA ILE A 139 11.95 -0.18 0.23
C ILE A 139 12.86 -0.40 1.43
N TYR A 140 12.40 -1.13 2.43
CA TYR A 140 13.16 -1.33 3.64
C TYR A 140 13.20 -2.80 4.06
N GLY A 141 14.31 -3.17 4.62
CA GLY A 141 14.57 -4.46 5.23
C GLY A 141 15.07 -4.30 6.66
N ASP A 142 15.74 -5.29 7.21
CA ASP A 142 16.24 -5.26 8.58
C ASP A 142 17.37 -4.24 8.77
N SER A 143 18.27 -4.12 7.79
CA SER A 143 19.45 -3.25 7.87
C SER A 143 19.48 -2.15 6.83
N ASN A 144 18.70 -2.27 5.76
CA ASN A 144 18.75 -1.38 4.61
C ASN A 144 17.42 -0.67 4.40
N CYS A 145 17.51 0.63 4.12
CA CYS A 145 16.36 1.45 3.78
C CYS A 145 16.71 2.27 2.53
N GLN A 146 16.05 1.99 1.42
CA GLN A 146 16.28 2.62 0.12
C GLN A 146 15.19 3.63 -0.18
N GLU A 147 15.56 4.90 -0.26
CA GLU A 147 14.66 5.97 -0.68
C GLU A 147 14.62 6.11 -2.20
N ILE A 148 13.42 6.30 -2.74
CA ILE A 148 13.15 6.50 -4.17
C ILE A 148 12.39 7.81 -4.32
N LYS A 149 13.07 8.84 -4.84
CA LYS A 149 12.45 10.14 -5.08
C LYS A 149 11.36 10.03 -6.15
N PRO A 150 10.21 10.70 -5.97
CA PRO A 150 9.09 10.63 -6.90
C PRO A 150 9.46 11.18 -8.27
N LYS A 151 9.22 10.40 -9.31
CA LYS A 151 9.37 10.78 -10.72
C LYS A 151 8.14 10.36 -11.51
N LEU A 152 7.93 11.00 -12.65
CA LEU A 152 6.85 10.73 -13.57
C LEU A 152 7.24 9.65 -14.59
N GLY A 153 6.24 8.90 -15.07
CA GLY A 153 6.35 8.06 -16.25
C GLY A 153 6.86 6.64 -15.98
N ARG A 154 6.94 5.86 -17.06
CA ARG A 154 7.31 4.44 -17.04
C ARG A 154 8.65 4.16 -16.35
N GLN A 155 9.62 5.04 -16.54
CA GLN A 155 10.94 4.88 -15.92
C GLN A 155 10.91 4.95 -14.40
N ALA A 156 9.95 5.69 -13.81
CA ALA A 156 9.78 5.71 -12.37
C ALA A 156 9.35 4.35 -11.83
N ALA A 157 8.35 3.72 -12.48
CA ALA A 157 7.92 2.37 -12.14
C ALA A 157 9.06 1.36 -12.31
N LEU A 158 9.72 1.34 -13.45
CA LEU A 158 10.84 0.42 -13.70
C LEU A 158 11.97 0.57 -12.66
N ARG A 159 12.29 1.81 -12.28
CA ARG A 159 13.31 2.07 -11.25
C ARG A 159 12.88 1.56 -9.88
N TYR A 160 11.60 1.71 -9.53
CA TYR A 160 11.06 1.18 -8.29
C TYR A 160 11.16 -0.35 -8.28
N LEU A 161 10.72 -1.02 -9.35
CA LEU A 161 10.75 -2.47 -9.49
C LEU A 161 12.17 -3.03 -9.49
N HIS A 162 13.10 -2.36 -10.15
CA HIS A 162 14.52 -2.76 -10.14
C HIS A 162 15.10 -2.72 -8.72
N LYS A 163 14.91 -1.61 -7.99
CA LYS A 163 15.35 -1.52 -6.60
C LYS A 163 14.67 -2.53 -5.68
N LEU A 164 13.42 -2.88 -5.96
CA LEU A 164 12.68 -3.88 -5.21
C LEU A 164 13.26 -5.29 -5.39
N THR A 165 13.59 -5.67 -6.64
CA THR A 165 14.17 -6.99 -6.94
C THR A 165 15.63 -7.11 -6.56
N ASP A 166 16.38 -6.01 -6.56
CA ASP A 166 17.80 -5.98 -6.23
C ASP A 166 18.08 -5.69 -4.76
N HIS A 167 17.01 -5.62 -3.93
CA HIS A 167 17.19 -5.31 -2.51
C HIS A 167 18.05 -6.40 -1.83
N PRO A 168 19.05 -6.02 -1.01
CA PRO A 168 19.99 -6.97 -0.38
C PRO A 168 19.29 -8.04 0.45
N ASP A 169 18.19 -7.69 1.10
CA ASP A 169 17.48 -8.58 2.04
C ASP A 169 16.82 -9.80 1.35
N TRP A 170 16.72 -9.83 0.03
CA TRP A 170 16.37 -11.06 -0.69
C TRP A 170 17.41 -12.18 -0.55
N LYS A 171 18.66 -11.81 -0.23
CA LYS A 171 19.79 -12.76 -0.09
C LYS A 171 20.14 -13.01 1.38
N THR A 172 19.55 -12.26 2.29
CA THR A 172 19.88 -12.35 3.71
C THR A 172 19.11 -13.50 4.32
N SER A 173 19.83 -14.50 4.82
CA SER A 173 19.26 -15.52 5.70
C SER A 173 18.81 -14.86 7.01
N PHE A 174 17.77 -15.40 7.64
CA PHE A 174 17.24 -14.96 8.92
C PHE A 174 18.33 -14.50 9.89
N THR A 175 18.44 -13.19 10.11
CA THR A 175 19.34 -12.59 11.07
C THR A 175 18.63 -12.24 12.37
N GLU A 176 19.32 -12.42 13.42
CA GLU A 176 19.03 -12.67 14.82
C GLU A 176 18.43 -11.57 15.69
N ASN A 177 17.80 -10.51 15.20
CA ASN A 177 17.41 -9.42 16.11
C ASN A 177 15.95 -8.97 15.98
N ASP A 178 15.07 -9.49 16.82
CA ASP A 178 13.70 -8.96 17.00
C ASP A 178 13.70 -7.47 17.39
N SER A 179 14.72 -7.00 18.12
CA SER A 179 14.90 -5.59 18.44
C SER A 179 15.14 -4.71 17.21
N ASN A 180 15.72 -5.26 16.16
CA ASN A 180 15.95 -4.51 14.92
C ASN A 180 14.67 -4.31 14.09
N GLN A 181 13.68 -5.17 14.21
CA GLN A 181 12.44 -5.07 13.41
C GLN A 181 11.61 -3.83 13.75
N GLU A 182 11.50 -3.48 15.05
CA GLU A 182 10.83 -2.24 15.47
C GLU A 182 11.60 -1.01 14.97
N ILE A 183 12.92 -1.03 15.11
CA ILE A 183 13.81 0.07 14.71
C ILE A 183 13.77 0.24 13.17
N ALA A 184 13.80 -0.83 12.41
CA ALA A 184 13.74 -0.79 10.96
C ALA A 184 12.43 -0.17 10.46
N LEU A 185 11.29 -0.61 10.99
CA LEU A 185 9.99 -0.02 10.67
C LEU A 185 9.91 1.45 11.06
N LEU A 186 10.38 1.83 12.25
CA LEU A 186 10.42 3.21 12.70
C LEU A 186 11.25 4.09 11.77
N ASN A 187 12.45 3.64 11.42
CA ASN A 187 13.35 4.37 10.52
C ASN A 187 12.73 4.53 9.12
N ALA A 188 12.05 3.50 8.60
CA ALA A 188 11.35 3.57 7.33
C ALA A 188 10.22 4.60 7.36
N VAL A 189 9.42 4.67 8.43
CA VAL A 189 8.36 5.68 8.59
C VAL A 189 8.95 7.09 8.73
N ILE A 190 10.07 7.25 9.44
CA ILE A 190 10.78 8.54 9.55
C ILE A 190 11.31 8.98 8.17
N SER A 191 11.92 8.07 7.42
CA SER A 191 12.41 8.35 6.07
C SER A 191 11.27 8.69 5.10
N LEU A 192 10.15 7.96 5.19
CA LEU A 192 8.95 8.26 4.41
C LEU A 192 8.47 9.70 4.67
N ARG A 193 8.41 10.11 5.94
CA ARG A 193 8.00 11.47 6.32
C ARG A 193 8.89 12.55 5.69
N LYS A 194 10.19 12.30 5.50
CA LYS A 194 11.12 13.27 4.91
C LYS A 194 10.84 13.54 3.42
N ILE A 195 10.35 12.53 2.70
CA ILE A 195 10.18 12.61 1.24
C ILE A 195 8.73 12.91 0.83
N VAL A 196 7.75 12.61 1.69
CA VAL A 196 6.32 12.77 1.38
C VAL A 196 5.93 14.25 1.44
N ARG A 197 5.15 14.68 0.43
CA ARG A 197 4.53 16.01 0.38
C ARG A 197 3.05 15.93 0.77
N PRO A 198 2.47 16.95 1.39
CA PRO A 198 1.04 17.00 1.67
C PRO A 198 0.20 16.78 0.40
N GLY A 199 -0.94 16.08 0.55
CA GLY A 199 -1.84 15.73 -0.56
C GLY A 199 -1.43 14.49 -1.34
N SER A 200 -0.41 13.74 -0.88
CA SER A 200 0.04 12.50 -1.52
C SER A 200 -0.83 11.30 -1.17
N LEU A 201 -0.73 10.26 -1.99
CA LEU A 201 -1.19 8.92 -1.66
C LEU A 201 -0.01 8.09 -1.14
N ILE A 202 -0.14 7.58 0.06
CA ILE A 202 0.86 6.71 0.70
C ILE A 202 0.30 5.30 0.77
N ILE A 203 1.04 4.33 0.28
CA ILE A 203 0.66 2.92 0.33
C ILE A 203 1.73 2.17 1.11
N ILE A 204 1.34 1.55 2.22
CA ILE A 204 2.24 0.80 3.10
C ILE A 204 1.92 -0.67 2.96
N VAL A 205 2.89 -1.46 2.53
CA VAL A 205 2.75 -2.91 2.32
C VAL A 205 3.64 -3.63 3.33
N SER A 206 3.04 -4.21 4.36
CA SER A 206 3.75 -4.81 5.50
C SER A 206 2.85 -5.76 6.29
N ASP A 207 3.42 -6.59 7.16
CA ASP A 207 2.70 -7.30 8.22
C ASP A 207 2.60 -6.46 9.51
N PHE A 208 3.18 -5.26 9.53
CA PHE A 208 3.20 -4.32 10.67
C PHE A 208 3.74 -4.93 11.97
N LEU A 209 4.57 -5.96 11.90
CA LEU A 209 5.24 -6.48 13.09
C LEU A 209 6.22 -5.42 13.63
N GLY A 210 6.24 -5.22 14.95
CA GLY A 210 7.05 -4.16 15.56
C GLY A 210 6.50 -2.74 15.39
N PHE A 211 5.18 -2.57 15.09
CA PHE A 211 4.54 -1.26 14.97
C PHE A 211 4.38 -0.58 16.34
N SER A 212 5.44 0.06 16.79
CA SER A 212 5.56 0.70 18.11
C SER A 212 4.76 1.98 18.25
N GLN A 213 4.64 2.48 19.48
CA GLN A 213 4.00 3.76 19.78
C GLN A 213 4.66 4.94 19.04
N LYS A 214 5.99 4.91 18.87
CA LYS A 214 6.71 5.93 18.11
C LYS A 214 6.32 5.90 16.63
N SER A 215 6.31 4.71 16.01
CA SER A 215 5.87 4.54 14.62
C SER A 215 4.43 5.00 14.41
N ARG A 216 3.53 4.69 15.37
CA ARG A 216 2.14 5.16 15.36
C ARG A 216 2.04 6.68 15.37
N SER A 217 2.83 7.35 16.22
CA SER A 217 2.83 8.82 16.31
C SER A 217 3.30 9.49 15.01
N TYR A 218 4.29 8.92 14.31
CA TYR A 218 4.72 9.45 13.02
C TYR A 218 3.67 9.21 11.93
N LEU A 219 3.08 8.00 11.90
CA LEU A 219 2.08 7.67 10.89
C LEU A 219 0.78 8.45 11.06
N SER A 220 0.36 8.70 12.31
CA SER A 220 -0.83 9.53 12.57
C SER A 220 -0.66 10.98 12.11
N ARG A 221 0.56 11.54 12.19
CA ARG A 221 0.84 12.88 11.64
C ARG A 221 0.84 12.88 10.12
N LEU A 222 1.34 11.81 9.48
CA LEU A 222 1.28 11.69 8.03
C LEU A 222 -0.15 11.59 7.50
N SER A 223 -1.05 10.90 8.22
CA SER A 223 -2.44 10.72 7.81
C SER A 223 -3.26 12.03 7.86
N GLN A 224 -2.83 13.03 8.62
CA GLN A 224 -3.52 14.33 8.68
C GLN A 224 -3.50 15.08 7.35
N TYR A 225 -2.45 14.91 6.56
CA TYR A 225 -2.23 15.65 5.32
C TYR A 225 -2.16 14.79 4.07
N ASN A 226 -2.28 13.47 4.22
CA ASN A 226 -2.13 12.52 3.14
C ASN A 226 -3.17 11.41 3.27
N ASP A 227 -3.55 10.83 2.14
CA ASP A 227 -4.36 9.61 2.17
C ASP A 227 -3.44 8.40 2.31
N ILE A 228 -3.75 7.51 3.26
CA ILE A 228 -2.95 6.32 3.52
C ILE A 228 -3.78 5.07 3.27
N LEU A 229 -3.20 4.14 2.50
CA LEU A 229 -3.70 2.80 2.30
C LEU A 229 -2.69 1.79 2.87
N ALA A 230 -3.08 1.06 3.89
CA ALA A 230 -2.30 -0.02 4.46
C ALA A 230 -2.68 -1.35 3.80
N ILE A 231 -1.71 -2.08 3.26
CA ILE A 231 -1.88 -3.46 2.81
C ILE A 231 -1.24 -4.34 3.88
N PHE A 232 -2.11 -4.92 4.71
CA PHE A 232 -1.71 -5.83 5.76
C PHE A 232 -1.60 -7.25 5.20
N ILE A 233 -0.42 -7.86 5.32
CA ILE A 233 -0.14 -9.20 4.81
C ILE A 233 0.12 -10.13 5.98
N ASN A 234 -0.61 -11.25 6.02
CA ASN A 234 -0.42 -12.28 7.03
C ASN A 234 -0.41 -13.69 6.41
N ASP A 235 0.21 -14.63 7.11
CA ASP A 235 0.10 -16.06 6.76
C ASP A 235 -1.10 -16.67 7.51
N PRO A 236 -1.81 -17.66 6.91
CA PRO A 236 -2.91 -18.33 7.58
C PRO A 236 -2.53 -18.99 8.93
N ILE A 237 -1.28 -19.41 9.10
CA ILE A 237 -0.83 -20.01 10.37
C ILE A 237 -0.71 -18.95 11.48
N GLU A 238 -0.46 -17.68 11.13
CA GLU A 238 -0.43 -16.61 12.13
C GLU A 238 -1.82 -16.35 12.73
N GLU A 239 -2.88 -16.57 11.95
CA GLU A 239 -4.27 -16.38 12.39
C GLU A 239 -4.82 -17.60 13.13
N LYS A 240 -4.49 -18.80 12.65
CA LYS A 240 -4.99 -20.07 13.20
C LYS A 240 -3.83 -20.91 13.65
N SER A 241 -3.86 -21.31 14.93
CA SER A 241 -2.87 -22.26 15.45
C SER A 241 -2.77 -23.51 14.56
N PRO A 242 -1.57 -24.05 14.36
CA PRO A 242 -1.41 -25.32 13.68
C PRO A 242 -2.16 -26.45 14.41
N PRO A 243 -2.45 -27.59 13.73
CA PRO A 243 -3.05 -28.77 14.34
C PRO A 243 -2.33 -29.20 15.62
N PRO A 244 -2.96 -30.03 16.48
CA PRO A 244 -2.26 -30.55 17.66
C PRO A 244 -0.95 -31.25 17.28
N GLY A 245 0.17 -30.85 17.88
CA GLY A 245 1.48 -31.35 17.56
C GLY A 245 2.59 -30.57 18.25
N LYS A 246 3.83 -31.07 18.11
CA LYS A 246 5.02 -30.34 18.54
C LYS A 246 5.70 -29.76 17.31
N TYR A 247 5.81 -28.44 17.26
CA TYR A 247 6.40 -27.71 16.14
C TYR A 247 7.68 -27.02 16.60
N ARG A 248 8.75 -27.27 15.84
CA ARG A 248 10.02 -26.60 16.05
C ARG A 248 10.03 -25.36 15.17
N LEU A 249 9.96 -24.19 15.79
CA LEU A 249 10.23 -22.94 15.11
C LEU A 249 11.72 -22.64 15.22
N ILE A 250 12.38 -22.63 14.07
CA ILE A 250 13.79 -22.24 13.99
C ILE A 250 13.82 -20.72 14.05
N ALA A 251 14.11 -20.18 15.24
CA ALA A 251 14.46 -18.78 15.41
C ALA A 251 15.99 -18.70 15.51
N SER A 252 16.55 -17.62 15.04
CA SER A 252 17.98 -17.45 14.79
C SER A 252 18.96 -17.87 15.90
N LYS A 253 18.56 -17.82 17.18
CA LYS A 253 19.43 -18.20 18.31
C LYS A 253 18.90 -19.36 19.14
N ASN A 254 17.62 -19.55 19.18
CA ASN A 254 16.99 -20.60 19.98
C ASN A 254 15.84 -21.22 19.20
N ASP A 255 15.92 -22.51 19.01
CA ASP A 255 14.77 -23.26 18.53
C ASP A 255 13.66 -23.21 19.59
N ILE A 256 12.53 -22.68 19.21
CA ILE A 256 11.36 -22.63 20.08
C ILE A 256 10.51 -23.86 19.76
N LEU A 257 10.34 -24.73 20.74
CA LEU A 257 9.39 -25.84 20.62
C LEU A 257 8.02 -25.37 21.06
N ILE A 258 7.10 -25.27 20.09
CA ILE A 258 5.70 -24.98 20.38
C ILE A 258 4.93 -26.28 20.48
N ASP A 259 4.35 -26.53 21.65
CA ASP A 259 3.42 -27.63 21.86
C ASP A 259 1.98 -27.14 21.72
N THR A 260 1.32 -27.58 20.64
CA THR A 260 -0.07 -27.20 20.34
C THR A 260 -1.08 -28.30 20.71
N HIS A 261 -0.70 -29.32 21.49
CA HIS A 261 -1.65 -30.34 21.98
C HIS A 261 -2.69 -29.73 22.91
N SER A 262 -2.29 -28.80 23.78
CA SER A 262 -3.20 -28.09 24.65
C SER A 262 -4.17 -27.17 23.87
N LYS A 263 -5.47 -27.33 24.12
CA LYS A 263 -6.51 -26.43 23.57
C LYS A 263 -6.29 -24.99 24.02
N GLN A 264 -5.82 -24.82 25.25
CA GLN A 264 -5.53 -23.49 25.81
C GLN A 264 -4.39 -22.83 25.05
N ALA A 265 -3.25 -23.50 24.82
CA ALA A 265 -2.12 -22.97 24.06
C ALA A 265 -2.53 -22.55 22.64
N ARG A 266 -3.39 -23.35 21.97
CA ARG A 266 -3.91 -22.97 20.65
C ARG A 266 -4.80 -21.74 20.69
N ASN A 267 -5.64 -21.61 21.73
CA ASN A 267 -6.48 -20.44 21.91
C ASN A 267 -5.66 -19.19 22.21
N ASP A 268 -4.67 -19.29 23.08
CA ASP A 268 -3.79 -18.18 23.44
C ASP A 268 -2.99 -17.68 22.24
N TYR A 269 -2.50 -18.60 21.41
CA TYR A 269 -1.84 -18.28 20.15
C TYR A 269 -2.77 -17.48 19.22
N SER A 270 -3.97 -17.99 18.96
CA SER A 270 -4.94 -17.32 18.08
C SER A 270 -5.43 -15.99 18.67
N ASN A 271 -5.56 -15.90 19.99
CA ASN A 271 -6.00 -14.68 20.66
C ASN A 271 -4.93 -13.59 20.62
N SER A 272 -3.65 -13.93 20.76
CA SER A 272 -2.55 -12.97 20.65
C SER A 272 -2.49 -12.32 19.25
N PHE A 273 -2.68 -13.11 18.19
CA PHE A 273 -2.77 -12.57 16.83
C PHE A 273 -3.99 -11.66 16.66
N LYS A 274 -5.18 -12.11 17.12
CA LYS A 274 -6.40 -11.32 17.04
C LYS A 274 -6.27 -9.99 17.79
N LEU A 275 -5.66 -10.01 18.98
CA LEU A 275 -5.43 -8.80 19.77
C LEU A 275 -4.49 -7.83 19.02
N ARG A 276 -3.37 -8.32 18.50
CA ARG A 276 -2.44 -7.49 17.71
C ARG A 276 -3.14 -6.86 16.50
N ARG A 277 -3.92 -7.66 15.77
CA ARG A 277 -4.68 -7.20 14.61
C ARG A 277 -5.76 -6.19 15.00
N SER A 278 -6.49 -6.41 16.08
CA SER A 278 -7.53 -5.46 16.52
C SER A 278 -6.94 -4.11 16.91
N ILE A 279 -5.83 -4.09 17.65
CA ILE A 279 -5.12 -2.85 18.02
C ILE A 279 -4.64 -2.09 16.76
N LEU A 280 -4.13 -2.81 15.77
CA LEU A 280 -3.68 -2.21 14.51
C LEU A 280 -4.85 -1.61 13.73
N PHE A 281 -5.95 -2.34 13.59
CA PHE A 281 -7.11 -1.89 12.82
C PHE A 281 -7.89 -0.79 13.54
N GLU A 282 -7.93 -0.80 14.88
CA GLU A 282 -8.46 0.32 15.67
C GLU A 282 -7.63 1.59 15.43
N PHE A 283 -6.29 1.48 15.41
CA PHE A 283 -5.42 2.59 15.05
C PHE A 283 -5.71 3.10 13.64
N PHE A 284 -5.84 2.21 12.64
CA PHE A 284 -6.16 2.61 11.27
C PHE A 284 -7.50 3.34 11.20
N SER A 285 -8.53 2.82 11.85
CA SER A 285 -9.85 3.44 11.90
C SER A 285 -9.81 4.83 12.55
N ARG A 286 -9.12 4.96 13.68
CA ARG A 286 -9.00 6.22 14.42
C ARG A 286 -8.35 7.34 13.61
N TYR A 287 -7.34 7.01 12.81
CA TYR A 287 -6.56 7.99 12.03
C TYR A 287 -6.93 8.05 10.56
N GLY A 288 -8.03 7.44 10.20
CA GLY A 288 -8.49 7.53 8.83
C GLY A 288 -7.62 6.80 7.81
N ILE A 289 -6.93 5.75 8.22
CA ILE A 289 -6.09 4.93 7.36
C ILE A 289 -6.93 3.79 6.80
N ASN A 290 -7.05 3.74 5.47
CA ASN A 290 -7.70 2.61 4.82
C ASN A 290 -6.81 1.39 4.84
N TYR A 291 -7.42 0.20 4.88
CA TYR A 291 -6.61 -1.02 4.83
C TYR A 291 -7.25 -2.12 3.97
N ILE A 292 -6.38 -2.93 3.40
CA ILE A 292 -6.68 -4.17 2.69
C ILE A 292 -5.97 -5.30 3.41
N ASN A 293 -6.69 -6.38 3.73
CA ASN A 293 -6.10 -7.59 4.27
C ASN A 293 -5.78 -8.57 3.14
N MET A 294 -4.56 -9.06 3.09
CA MET A 294 -4.09 -10.06 2.15
C MET A 294 -3.43 -11.23 2.89
N THR A 295 -3.53 -12.40 2.33
CA THR A 295 -2.84 -13.59 2.86
C THR A 295 -1.80 -14.09 1.86
N THR A 296 -0.87 -14.90 2.33
CA THR A 296 0.15 -15.56 1.50
C THR A 296 -0.44 -16.43 0.38
N LYS A 297 -1.71 -16.81 0.47
CA LYS A 297 -2.46 -17.57 -0.54
C LYS A 297 -3.17 -16.70 -1.59
N CYS A 298 -3.35 -15.42 -1.34
CA CYS A 298 -4.20 -14.59 -2.21
C CYS A 298 -3.50 -14.24 -3.52
N ASN A 299 -4.30 -13.98 -4.56
CA ASN A 299 -3.82 -13.29 -5.75
C ASN A 299 -3.81 -11.78 -5.48
N PRO A 300 -2.63 -11.12 -5.45
CA PRO A 300 -2.55 -9.69 -5.12
C PRO A 300 -3.37 -8.80 -6.06
N ILE A 301 -3.41 -9.12 -7.36
CA ILE A 301 -4.16 -8.33 -8.35
C ILE A 301 -5.65 -8.40 -8.08
N GLU A 302 -6.19 -9.60 -7.91
CA GLU A 302 -7.62 -9.81 -7.65
C GLU A 302 -8.02 -9.20 -6.30
N SER A 303 -7.16 -9.36 -5.29
CA SER A 303 -7.37 -8.77 -3.97
C SER A 303 -7.41 -7.25 -4.00
N LEU A 304 -6.50 -6.61 -4.76
CA LEU A 304 -6.51 -5.16 -4.97
C LEU A 304 -7.78 -4.71 -5.69
N ILE A 305 -8.12 -5.36 -6.81
CA ILE A 305 -9.29 -5.00 -7.60
C ILE A 305 -10.58 -5.17 -6.79
N SER A 306 -10.74 -6.33 -6.14
CA SER A 306 -11.97 -6.63 -5.38
C SER A 306 -12.13 -5.70 -4.17
N SER A 307 -11.04 -5.41 -3.46
CA SER A 307 -11.07 -4.53 -2.29
C SER A 307 -11.32 -3.08 -2.65
N LEU A 308 -10.76 -2.60 -3.76
CA LEU A 308 -10.91 -1.22 -4.21
C LEU A 308 -12.21 -0.99 -5.00
N LYS A 309 -12.77 -2.02 -5.69
CA LYS A 309 -14.06 -1.92 -6.42
C LYS A 309 -15.29 -2.13 -5.54
N ARG A 310 -15.19 -2.83 -4.40
CA ARG A 310 -16.36 -3.29 -3.60
C ARG A 310 -17.25 -2.20 -3.01
N LYS A 311 -16.94 -0.92 -3.17
CA LYS A 311 -17.66 0.19 -2.55
C LYS A 311 -18.33 1.18 -3.52
N ASN A 312 -18.55 0.77 -4.76
CA ASN A 312 -19.40 1.51 -5.69
C ASN A 312 -20.84 0.97 -5.76
N LYS A 313 -21.32 0.27 -4.71
CA LYS A 313 -22.74 -0.12 -4.57
C LYS A 313 -23.34 0.47 -3.33
#